data_c600e567473b252d59033955dae1a082
#
_entry.id   c600e567473b252d59033955dae1a082
#
_cell.length_a   1.000
_cell.length_b   1.000
_cell.length_c   1.000
_cell.angle_alpha   90.00
_cell.angle_beta   90.00
_cell.angle_gamma   90.00
#
_symmetry.space_group_name_H-M   'P 1'
#
loop_
_entity.id
_entity.type
_entity.pdbx_description
1 polymer ?
#
loop_
_entity_poly.entity_id
_entity_poly.type
_entity_poly.pdbx_seq_one_letter_code
_entity_poly.pdbx_strand_id
1 'polypeptide(L)'
;MIESADIREWRTRDVVDPDGRRIGSLESVYVDTGTDQPAFATVIVGLPTRHRLVFVPLEGTVVGPDYVKVAHARAKVKDGPSIGTDDVLPAEDEPALFAYFGLAYRPPADGVRVLARR
;
A
#
# COMPACT_ATOMS: atom_id res chain seq x y z
N MET A 1 1.50 -12.68 10.70
CA MET A 1 2.09 -11.35 10.93
C MET A 1 3.11 -11.02 9.87
N ILE A 2 3.07 -9.82 9.34
CA ILE A 2 3.97 -9.37 8.30
C ILE A 2 5.23 -8.79 8.94
N GLU A 3 6.37 -9.28 8.55
CA GLU A 3 7.64 -8.78 9.07
C GLU A 3 8.29 -7.83 8.07
N SER A 4 8.80 -6.70 8.55
CA SER A 4 9.41 -5.70 7.68
C SER A 4 10.65 -6.22 6.94
N ALA A 5 11.33 -7.23 7.48
CA ALA A 5 12.49 -7.83 6.82
C ALA A 5 12.14 -8.51 5.50
N ASP A 6 10.89 -8.96 5.34
CA ASP A 6 10.47 -9.74 4.17
C ASP A 6 9.86 -8.91 3.05
N ILE A 7 9.58 -7.63 3.29
CA ILE A 7 8.82 -6.81 2.33
C ILE A 7 9.54 -6.59 1.00
N ARG A 8 10.87 -6.65 0.98
CA ARG A 8 11.63 -6.48 -0.26
C ARG A 8 11.42 -7.65 -1.21
N GLU A 9 11.09 -8.83 -0.70
CA GLU A 9 10.83 -10.01 -1.50
C GLU A 9 9.48 -9.93 -2.20
N TRP A 10 8.61 -9.03 -1.76
CA TRP A 10 7.26 -8.90 -2.32
C TRP A 10 7.22 -8.10 -3.61
N ARG A 11 8.28 -7.37 -3.92
CA ARG A 11 8.32 -6.56 -5.14
C ARG A 11 8.08 -7.43 -6.37
N THR A 12 7.31 -6.91 -7.30
CA THR A 12 6.88 -7.55 -8.54
C THR A 12 5.89 -8.69 -8.38
N ARG A 13 5.55 -9.10 -7.16
CA ARG A 13 4.50 -10.09 -6.96
C ARG A 13 3.15 -9.53 -7.40
N ASP A 14 2.26 -10.42 -7.84
CA ASP A 14 0.89 -10.03 -8.13
C ASP A 14 0.17 -9.62 -6.84
N VAL A 15 -0.52 -8.49 -6.91
CA VAL A 15 -1.44 -8.07 -5.86
C VAL A 15 -2.84 -8.49 -6.30
N VAL A 16 -3.51 -9.27 -5.47
CA VAL A 16 -4.83 -9.80 -5.77
C VAL A 16 -5.85 -9.34 -4.71
N ASP A 17 -7.12 -9.33 -5.10
CA ASP A 17 -8.20 -8.98 -4.20
C ASP A 17 -8.67 -10.21 -3.40
N PRO A 18 -9.65 -10.07 -2.48
CA PRO A 18 -10.13 -11.21 -1.70
C PRO A 18 -10.68 -12.37 -2.53
N ASP A 19 -11.12 -12.11 -3.75
CA ASP A 19 -11.62 -13.13 -4.67
C ASP A 19 -10.53 -13.77 -5.52
N GLY A 20 -9.28 -13.33 -5.34
CA GLY A 20 -8.15 -13.84 -6.12
C GLY A 20 -7.94 -13.15 -7.45
N ARG A 21 -8.67 -12.07 -7.73
CA ARG A 21 -8.52 -11.32 -8.98
C ARG A 21 -7.30 -10.41 -8.92
N ARG A 22 -6.49 -10.44 -9.96
CA ARG A 22 -5.29 -9.62 -10.03
C ARG A 22 -5.66 -8.14 -10.13
N ILE A 23 -5.07 -7.34 -9.23
CA ILE A 23 -5.20 -5.88 -9.25
C ILE A 23 -4.07 -5.25 -10.05
N GLY A 24 -2.85 -5.68 -9.78
CA GLY A 24 -1.65 -5.17 -10.43
C GLY A 24 -0.41 -5.81 -9.85
N SER A 25 0.75 -5.18 -10.04
CA SER A 25 2.03 -5.65 -9.50
C SER A 25 2.45 -4.76 -8.34
N LEU A 26 2.99 -5.37 -7.29
CA LEU A 26 3.49 -4.63 -6.15
C LEU A 26 4.75 -3.86 -6.55
N GLU A 27 4.74 -2.54 -6.36
CA GLU A 27 5.87 -1.69 -6.67
C GLU A 27 6.77 -1.50 -5.45
N SER A 28 6.20 -1.12 -4.32
CA SER A 28 6.96 -1.00 -3.08
C SER A 28 6.04 -1.01 -1.87
N VAL A 29 6.64 -1.01 -0.67
CA VAL A 29 5.92 -1.00 0.60
C VAL A 29 6.32 0.26 1.36
N TYR A 30 5.35 0.92 1.97
CA TYR A 30 5.56 2.07 2.84
C TYR A 30 5.41 1.63 4.29
N VAL A 31 6.41 1.95 5.08
CA VAL A 31 6.53 1.54 6.48
C VAL A 31 6.31 2.77 7.37
N ASP A 32 5.54 2.58 8.43
CA ASP A 32 5.37 3.59 9.48
C ASP A 32 6.67 3.64 10.29
N THR A 33 7.37 4.76 10.26
CA THR A 33 8.68 4.88 10.92
C THR A 33 8.58 4.91 12.45
N GLY A 34 7.38 5.18 12.99
CA GLY A 34 7.17 5.15 14.43
C GLY A 34 7.02 3.74 14.99
N THR A 35 6.51 2.81 14.20
CA THR A 35 6.28 1.41 14.62
C THR A 35 7.16 0.41 13.90
N ASP A 36 7.80 0.84 12.82
CA ASP A 36 8.57 0.00 11.89
C ASP A 36 7.71 -1.11 11.26
N GLN A 37 6.40 -0.88 11.15
CA GLN A 37 5.46 -1.84 10.57
C GLN A 37 5.04 -1.43 9.17
N PRO A 38 4.92 -2.40 8.24
CA PRO A 38 4.37 -2.11 6.91
C PRO A 38 2.93 -1.59 7.04
N ALA A 39 2.64 -0.48 6.38
CA ALA A 39 1.34 0.17 6.46
C ALA A 39 0.59 0.13 5.14
N PHE A 40 1.26 0.47 4.04
CA PHE A 40 0.67 0.52 2.71
C PHE A 40 1.60 -0.12 1.69
N ALA A 41 1.01 -0.62 0.61
CA ALA A 41 1.76 -0.98 -0.59
C ALA A 41 1.36 -0.05 -1.72
N THR A 42 2.29 0.21 -2.62
CA THR A 42 1.98 0.84 -3.90
C THR A 42 1.88 -0.25 -4.95
N VAL A 43 0.86 -0.15 -5.78
CA VAL A 43 0.54 -1.14 -6.80
C VAL A 43 0.51 -0.46 -8.16
N ILE A 44 1.19 -1.05 -9.13
CA ILE A 44 1.13 -0.59 -10.51
C ILE A 44 -0.14 -1.16 -11.12
N VAL A 45 -1.05 -0.28 -11.53
CA VAL A 45 -2.30 -0.67 -12.18
C VAL A 45 -2.41 -0.04 -13.56
N GLY A 46 -3.35 -0.52 -14.36
CA GLY A 46 -3.65 0.04 -15.67
C GLY A 46 -3.02 -0.75 -16.82
N LEU A 47 -3.14 -0.19 -18.03
CA LEU A 47 -2.64 -0.79 -19.26
C LEU A 47 -1.11 -0.57 -19.36
N PRO A 48 -0.41 -1.43 -20.12
CA PRO A 48 1.04 -1.28 -20.29
C PRO A 48 1.49 0.10 -20.75
N THR A 49 0.65 0.82 -21.50
CA THR A 49 0.96 2.16 -21.99
C THR A 49 0.48 3.28 -21.06
N ARG A 50 -0.27 2.95 -19.99
CA ARG A 50 -0.83 3.93 -19.06
C ARG A 50 -0.81 3.36 -17.66
N HIS A 51 0.37 3.31 -17.09
CA HIS A 51 0.52 2.86 -15.72
C HIS A 51 0.16 3.96 -14.75
N ARG A 52 -0.35 3.53 -13.62
CA ARG A 52 -0.72 4.39 -12.53
C ARG A 52 -0.35 3.68 -11.23
N LEU A 53 0.18 4.44 -10.26
CA LEU A 53 0.47 3.88 -8.94
C LEU A 53 -0.68 4.23 -8.00
N VAL A 54 -1.18 3.24 -7.30
CA VAL A 54 -2.20 3.43 -6.27
C VAL A 54 -1.70 2.86 -4.96
N PHE A 55 -2.20 3.39 -3.85
CA PHE A 55 -1.89 2.89 -2.51
C PHE A 55 -2.97 1.92 -2.07
N VAL A 56 -2.56 0.87 -1.36
CA VAL A 56 -3.50 -0.06 -0.72
C VAL A 56 -3.02 -0.38 0.70
N PRO A 57 -3.93 -0.36 1.70
CA PRO A 57 -3.54 -0.73 3.07
C PRO A 57 -3.11 -2.19 3.15
N LEU A 58 -2.13 -2.47 3.99
CA LEU A 58 -1.67 -3.83 4.22
C LEU A 58 -2.37 -4.52 5.39
N GLU A 59 -3.22 -3.81 6.11
CA GLU A 59 -4.04 -4.42 7.15
C GLU A 59 -4.92 -5.52 6.56
N GLY A 60 -4.91 -6.70 7.16
CA GLY A 60 -5.68 -7.85 6.68
C GLY A 60 -5.09 -8.55 5.47
N THR A 61 -3.88 -8.21 5.07
CA THR A 61 -3.21 -8.81 3.91
C THR A 61 -2.67 -10.20 4.23
N VAL A 62 -2.80 -11.11 3.26
CA VAL A 62 -2.23 -12.45 3.32
C VAL A 62 -1.16 -12.57 2.24
N VAL A 63 0.03 -12.97 2.63
CA VAL A 63 1.17 -13.14 1.70
C VAL A 63 1.29 -14.58 1.30
N GLY A 64 1.16 -14.86 0.01
CA GLY A 64 1.38 -16.19 -0.56
C GLY A 64 2.78 -16.31 -1.16
N PRO A 65 3.10 -17.48 -1.75
CA PRO A 65 4.44 -17.70 -2.30
C PRO A 65 4.79 -16.77 -3.47
N ASP A 66 3.80 -16.35 -4.25
CA ASP A 66 4.02 -15.52 -5.43
C ASP A 66 2.97 -14.41 -5.57
N TYR A 67 2.17 -14.15 -4.54
CA TYR A 67 1.14 -13.11 -4.56
C TYR A 67 1.02 -12.44 -3.20
N VAL A 68 0.35 -11.29 -3.21
CA VAL A 68 -0.04 -10.56 -2.00
C VAL A 68 -1.55 -10.32 -2.10
N LYS A 69 -2.33 -10.93 -1.22
CA LYS A 69 -3.79 -10.81 -1.22
C LYS A 69 -4.20 -9.73 -0.23
N VAL A 70 -4.72 -8.63 -0.75
CA VAL A 70 -5.15 -7.50 0.08
C VAL A 70 -6.61 -7.66 0.50
N ALA A 71 -7.04 -6.88 1.49
CA ALA A 71 -8.38 -6.99 2.07
C ALA A 71 -9.44 -6.20 1.29
N HIS A 72 -9.03 -5.43 0.28
CA HIS A 72 -9.93 -4.52 -0.43
C HIS A 72 -10.22 -5.00 -1.85
N ALA A 73 -11.44 -4.75 -2.32
CA ALA A 73 -11.86 -5.17 -3.65
C ALA A 73 -11.06 -4.48 -4.74
N ARG A 74 -10.87 -5.18 -5.86
CA ARG A 74 -10.11 -4.70 -7.01
C ARG A 74 -10.56 -3.32 -7.50
N ALA A 75 -11.86 -3.12 -7.66
CA ALA A 75 -12.38 -1.83 -8.12
C ALA A 75 -12.05 -0.71 -7.13
N LYS A 76 -12.16 -0.99 -5.83
CA LYS A 76 -11.84 -0.03 -4.78
C LYS A 76 -10.38 0.40 -4.87
N VAL A 77 -9.47 -0.54 -5.03
CA VAL A 77 -8.04 -0.25 -5.10
C VAL A 77 -7.71 0.51 -6.39
N LYS A 78 -8.22 0.06 -7.52
CA LYS A 78 -7.92 0.70 -8.82
C LYS A 78 -8.41 2.14 -8.91
N ASP A 79 -9.52 2.45 -8.26
CA ASP A 79 -10.09 3.81 -8.24
C ASP A 79 -9.52 4.66 -7.12
N GLY A 80 -8.60 4.13 -6.36
CA GLY A 80 -8.03 4.81 -5.19
C GLY A 80 -7.09 5.96 -5.53
N PRO A 81 -6.68 6.70 -4.49
CA PRO A 81 -5.78 7.84 -4.68
C PRO A 81 -4.45 7.43 -5.29
N SER A 82 -4.01 8.20 -6.29
CA SER A 82 -2.71 8.06 -6.89
C SER A 82 -1.89 9.27 -6.47
N ILE A 83 -0.98 9.06 -5.54
CA ILE A 83 -0.22 10.15 -4.92
C ILE A 83 1.22 10.04 -5.39
N GLY A 84 1.74 11.08 -6.02
CA GLY A 84 3.14 11.16 -6.38
C GLY A 84 3.99 11.32 -5.13
N THR A 85 4.99 10.47 -4.95
CA THR A 85 5.84 10.52 -3.77
C THR A 85 7.31 10.40 -4.14
N ASP A 86 8.16 11.02 -3.33
CA ASP A 86 9.61 10.87 -3.39
C ASP A 86 10.05 10.07 -2.16
N ASP A 87 9.68 8.79 -2.11
CA ASP A 87 10.02 7.84 -1.04
C ASP A 87 9.31 8.08 0.29
N VAL A 88 8.55 9.15 0.42
CA VAL A 88 7.76 9.46 1.62
C VAL A 88 6.37 9.92 1.19
N LEU A 89 5.33 9.35 1.80
CA LEU A 89 3.97 9.81 1.58
C LEU A 89 3.79 11.18 2.28
N PRO A 90 3.42 12.23 1.54
CA PRO A 90 3.23 13.55 2.17
C PRO A 90 2.20 13.48 3.30
N ALA A 91 2.52 14.10 4.44
CA ALA A 91 1.65 14.07 5.61
C ALA A 91 0.26 14.65 5.33
N GLU A 92 0.18 15.67 4.48
CA GLU A 92 -1.10 16.26 4.10
C GLU A 92 -2.01 15.33 3.30
N ASP A 93 -1.45 14.29 2.68
CA ASP A 93 -2.21 13.32 1.90
C ASP A 93 -2.65 12.11 2.71
N GLU A 94 -2.10 11.93 3.91
CA GLU A 94 -2.43 10.77 4.75
C GLU A 94 -3.91 10.71 5.14
N PRO A 95 -4.54 11.79 5.62
CA PRO A 95 -5.94 11.71 6.05
C PRO A 95 -6.90 11.26 4.94
N ALA A 96 -6.72 11.78 3.73
CA ALA A 96 -7.57 11.42 2.60
C ALA A 96 -7.40 9.95 2.20
N LEU A 97 -6.16 9.46 2.22
CA LEU A 97 -5.87 8.06 1.90
C LEU A 97 -6.49 7.12 2.93
N PHE A 98 -6.33 7.42 4.22
CA PHE A 98 -6.93 6.62 5.28
C PHE A 98 -8.46 6.63 5.18
N ALA A 99 -9.05 7.79 4.96
CA ALA A 99 -10.51 7.93 4.84
C ALA A 99 -11.06 7.14 3.65
N TYR A 100 -10.34 7.15 2.52
CA TYR A 100 -10.78 6.41 1.33
C TYR A 100 -10.97 4.93 1.63
N PHE A 101 -10.09 4.34 2.43
CA PHE A 101 -10.16 2.92 2.77
C PHE A 101 -10.90 2.65 4.10
N GLY A 102 -11.51 3.66 4.69
CA GLY A 102 -12.27 3.50 5.93
C GLY A 102 -11.41 3.22 7.16
N LEU A 103 -10.17 3.67 7.15
CA LEU A 103 -9.23 3.45 8.25
C LEU A 103 -9.25 4.62 9.23
N ALA A 104 -9.08 4.31 10.51
CA ALA A 104 -8.91 5.33 11.54
C ALA A 104 -7.56 6.02 11.34
N TYR A 105 -7.56 7.35 11.23
CA TYR A 105 -6.34 8.11 11.07
C TYR A 105 -5.85 8.64 12.40
N ARG A 106 -4.57 8.41 12.68
CA ARG A 106 -3.90 8.96 13.85
C ARG A 106 -2.70 9.76 13.39
N PRO A 107 -2.76 11.10 13.47
CA PRO A 107 -1.62 11.91 13.13
C PRO A 107 -0.44 11.61 14.06
N PRO A 108 0.80 11.78 13.58
CA PRO A 108 1.97 11.56 14.44
C PRO A 108 1.94 12.52 15.63
N ALA A 109 2.13 11.97 16.82
CA ALA A 109 2.00 12.75 18.07
C ALA A 109 3.05 13.87 18.16
N ASP A 110 4.23 13.65 17.60
CA ASP A 110 5.35 14.59 17.63
C ASP A 110 5.73 15.13 16.26
N GLY A 111 4.97 14.77 15.21
CA GLY A 111 5.24 15.19 13.84
C GLY A 111 6.46 14.52 13.20
N VAL A 112 7.06 13.54 13.86
CA VAL A 112 8.28 12.89 13.38
C VAL A 112 8.00 11.64 12.57
N ARG A 113 6.94 10.91 12.90
CA ARG A 113 6.56 9.68 12.18
C ARG A 113 6.18 10.00 10.73
N VAL A 114 6.73 9.25 9.79
CA VAL A 114 6.36 9.32 8.38
C VAL A 114 6.06 7.93 7.85
N LEU A 115 5.38 7.87 6.71
CA LEU A 115 5.20 6.63 5.95
C LEU A 115 6.24 6.64 4.84
N ALA A 116 7.28 5.83 5.02
CA ALA A 116 8.45 5.85 4.16
C ALA A 116 8.57 4.58 3.33
N ARG A 117 8.96 4.75 2.08
CA ARG A 117 9.20 3.66 1.14
C ARG A 117 10.40 2.82 1.59
N ARG A 118 10.25 1.52 1.52
CA ARG A 118 11.31 0.55 1.82
C ARG A 118 11.64 -0.34 0.62
#